data_43060c2e9241479e88b6194a075a93c1
#
_entry.id   43060c2e9241479e88b6194a075a93c1
#
_cell.length_a   1.000
_cell.length_b   1.000
_cell.length_c   1.000
_cell.angle_alpha   90.00
_cell.angle_beta   90.00
_cell.angle_gamma   90.00
#
_symmetry.space_group_name_H-M   'P 1'
#
loop_
_entity.id
_entity.type
_entity.pdbx_description
1 polymer ?
#
loop_
_entity_poly.entity_id
_entity_poly.type
_entity_poly.pdbx_seq_one_letter_code
_entity_poly.pdbx_strand_id
1 'polypeptide(L)'
;MERRKRQIRMGGCESRAAEVRNMVKAIVGANWGDEGKGKITDMLAETSDVVVRFQGGANAGHTIINDYGRFALHILPSGTFYPHVTNIIGNGVALDIIKLVEELRSITSQGVPEPNLIISERAQILMPYHVLQDSYEEELLGGKAFGCTKSGIAPFYSDKYAKTGIQVCDLYDETRLRERLDRAVDVKNVLFEHLYHKPKLDVEQLYSQMLEYRELIRPYVGDAVGFLHRALRGGKTVLLEGQLGAMKDPDLGIFPMTTSSHTLAGFGCVGAPVPPTAVEDVICVTKAYSSCVGSQTEPFVSELTGPEGDELRRRGGDKGEFGATTG
;
A
#
# COMPACT_ATOMS: atom_id res chain seq x y z
N MET A 1 -10.65 -17.56 -68.71
CA MET A 1 -11.28 -17.56 -67.35
C MET A 1 -10.41 -16.75 -66.42
N GLU A 2 -10.59 -15.43 -66.40
CA GLU A 2 -9.85 -14.48 -65.61
C GLU A 2 -10.51 -14.30 -64.23
N ARG A 3 -9.84 -14.63 -63.16
CA ARG A 3 -10.28 -14.32 -61.80
C ARG A 3 -9.86 -12.88 -61.46
N ARG A 4 -10.83 -11.97 -61.47
CA ARG A 4 -10.69 -10.61 -60.93
C ARG A 4 -10.41 -10.67 -59.40
N LYS A 5 -9.19 -10.30 -59.01
CA LYS A 5 -8.86 -9.97 -57.62
C LYS A 5 -9.50 -8.61 -57.27
N ARG A 6 -10.53 -8.65 -56.44
CA ARG A 6 -11.05 -7.44 -55.76
C ARG A 6 -10.03 -6.99 -54.72
N GLN A 7 -9.32 -5.95 -55.01
CA GLN A 7 -8.55 -5.20 -54.02
C GLN A 7 -9.52 -4.39 -53.16
N ILE A 8 -9.70 -4.80 -51.89
CA ILE A 8 -10.40 -3.98 -50.88
C ILE A 8 -9.40 -2.89 -50.50
N ARG A 9 -9.62 -1.67 -50.97
CA ARG A 9 -8.97 -0.48 -50.45
C ARG A 9 -9.52 -0.27 -49.04
N MET A 10 -8.75 -0.62 -48.02
CA MET A 10 -8.94 -0.12 -46.67
C MET A 10 -8.60 1.36 -46.71
N GLY A 11 -9.63 2.18 -46.60
CA GLY A 11 -9.49 3.63 -46.45
C GLY A 11 -8.61 3.93 -45.28
N GLY A 12 -7.56 4.68 -45.50
CA GLY A 12 -6.67 5.13 -44.47
C GLY A 12 -7.41 5.97 -43.45
N CYS A 13 -7.73 5.36 -42.31
CA CYS A 13 -7.92 6.08 -41.08
C CYS A 13 -6.50 6.36 -40.56
N GLU A 14 -5.84 7.34 -41.14
CA GLU A 14 -4.78 8.05 -40.44
C GLU A 14 -5.45 8.84 -39.28
N SER A 15 -5.94 8.11 -38.26
CA SER A 15 -6.06 8.68 -36.95
C SER A 15 -4.63 9.02 -36.55
N ARG A 16 -4.34 10.30 -36.42
CA ARG A 16 -3.29 10.78 -35.53
C ARG A 16 -3.51 10.09 -34.19
N ALA A 17 -2.89 8.93 -34.01
CA ALA A 17 -2.45 8.52 -32.69
C ALA A 17 -1.49 9.65 -32.27
N ALA A 18 -2.01 10.67 -31.61
CA ALA A 18 -1.18 11.49 -30.75
C ALA A 18 -0.37 10.44 -29.99
N GLU A 19 0.96 10.51 -30.04
CA GLU A 19 1.82 9.76 -29.14
C GLU A 19 1.24 10.01 -27.75
N VAL A 20 0.43 9.06 -27.28
CA VAL A 20 0.04 9.01 -25.89
C VAL A 20 1.36 8.66 -25.21
N ARG A 21 2.11 9.68 -24.83
CA ARG A 21 3.25 9.52 -23.94
C ARG A 21 2.68 8.75 -22.76
N ASN A 22 3.12 7.53 -22.60
CA ASN A 22 2.79 6.70 -21.46
C ASN A 22 3.34 7.46 -20.26
N MET A 23 2.44 7.87 -19.36
CA MET A 23 2.80 8.85 -18.33
C MET A 23 2.76 8.21 -16.94
N VAL A 24 2.76 6.88 -16.87
CA VAL A 24 2.75 6.15 -15.61
C VAL A 24 4.14 5.61 -15.33
N LYS A 25 4.69 5.99 -14.18
CA LYS A 25 5.93 5.44 -13.64
C LYS A 25 5.62 4.69 -12.34
N ALA A 26 6.22 3.52 -12.16
CA ALA A 26 6.10 2.75 -10.92
C ALA A 26 7.41 2.77 -10.15
N ILE A 27 7.36 3.12 -8.87
CA ILE A 27 8.50 3.07 -7.95
C ILE A 27 8.34 1.84 -7.07
N VAL A 28 9.30 0.93 -7.14
CA VAL A 28 9.33 -0.33 -6.39
C VAL A 28 10.69 -0.55 -5.74
N GLY A 29 10.74 -1.40 -4.70
CA GLY A 29 11.99 -1.75 -4.03
C GLY A 29 12.60 -3.02 -4.60
N ALA A 30 13.92 -3.03 -4.78
CA ALA A 30 14.66 -4.19 -5.26
C ALA A 30 14.89 -5.25 -4.17
N ASN A 31 14.96 -4.84 -2.91
CA ASN A 31 15.40 -5.68 -1.79
C ASN A 31 14.24 -5.97 -0.81
N TRP A 32 14.37 -5.47 0.42
CA TRP A 32 13.55 -5.87 1.58
C TRP A 32 12.52 -4.82 2.01
N GLY A 33 12.56 -3.60 1.44
CA GLY A 33 11.53 -2.58 1.67
C GLY A 33 12.02 -1.25 2.22
N ASP A 34 13.24 -1.16 2.71
CA ASP A 34 13.83 0.05 3.28
C ASP A 34 14.92 0.69 2.39
N GLU A 35 14.69 0.60 1.07
CA GLU A 35 15.59 1.16 0.06
C GLU A 35 15.52 2.68 -0.06
N GLY A 36 14.58 3.34 0.63
CA GLY A 36 14.38 4.78 0.52
C GLY A 36 13.43 5.21 -0.61
N LYS A 37 12.49 4.36 -0.98
CA LYS A 37 11.47 4.65 -2.02
C LYS A 37 10.70 5.94 -1.76
N GLY A 38 10.31 6.21 -0.52
CA GLY A 38 9.60 7.44 -0.16
C GLY A 38 10.37 8.70 -0.55
N LYS A 39 11.70 8.73 -0.33
CA LYS A 39 12.56 9.83 -0.74
C LYS A 39 12.60 10.01 -2.27
N ILE A 40 12.66 8.90 -3.03
CA ILE A 40 12.65 8.96 -4.49
C ILE A 40 11.27 9.38 -5.00
N THR A 41 10.21 8.89 -4.37
CA THR A 41 8.82 9.29 -4.70
C THR A 41 8.59 10.76 -4.44
N ASP A 42 9.02 11.27 -3.28
CA ASP A 42 8.91 12.69 -2.93
C ASP A 42 9.61 13.57 -3.98
N MET A 43 10.85 13.24 -4.33
CA MET A 43 11.60 13.97 -5.35
C MET A 43 10.92 13.96 -6.73
N LEU A 44 10.29 12.85 -7.13
CA LEU A 44 9.61 12.74 -8.42
C LEU A 44 8.19 13.31 -8.38
N ALA A 45 7.58 13.41 -7.21
CA ALA A 45 6.26 13.99 -7.02
C ALA A 45 6.21 15.47 -7.38
N GLU A 46 7.33 16.20 -7.22
CA GLU A 46 7.43 17.61 -7.60
C GLU A 46 7.01 17.89 -9.07
N THR A 47 7.30 16.95 -9.95
CA THR A 47 6.98 17.04 -11.39
C THR A 47 5.85 16.12 -11.84
N SER A 48 5.14 15.51 -10.90
CA SER A 48 4.03 14.60 -11.17
C SER A 48 2.67 15.27 -10.88
N ASP A 49 1.63 14.86 -11.61
CA ASP A 49 0.27 15.34 -11.35
C ASP A 49 -0.47 14.49 -10.32
N VAL A 50 -0.14 13.20 -10.25
CA VAL A 50 -0.84 12.23 -9.40
C VAL A 50 0.17 11.27 -8.76
N VAL A 51 0.03 11.03 -7.46
CA VAL A 51 0.77 9.98 -6.74
C VAL A 51 -0.21 8.97 -6.15
N VAL A 52 -0.01 7.69 -6.41
CA VAL A 52 -0.93 6.62 -5.99
C VAL A 52 -0.21 5.59 -5.14
N ARG A 53 -0.61 5.44 -3.88
CA ARG A 53 -0.27 4.24 -3.09
C ARG A 53 -1.14 3.08 -3.61
N PHE A 54 -0.52 2.05 -4.14
CA PHE A 54 -1.27 0.99 -4.81
C PHE A 54 -1.38 -0.32 -4.00
N GLN A 55 -0.59 -0.49 -2.94
CA GLN A 55 -0.58 -1.70 -2.11
C GLN A 55 0.00 -1.45 -0.71
N GLY A 56 0.00 -2.49 0.13
CA GLY A 56 0.52 -2.43 1.50
C GLY A 56 -0.46 -1.75 2.45
N GLY A 57 0.04 -1.28 3.57
CA GLY A 57 -0.75 -0.61 4.61
C GLY A 57 0.16 0.18 5.54
N ALA A 58 -0.24 0.36 6.79
CA ALA A 58 0.54 1.10 7.78
C ALA A 58 1.70 0.30 8.41
N ASN A 59 1.99 -0.90 7.90
CA ASN A 59 3.03 -1.79 8.44
C ASN A 59 4.47 -1.37 8.13
N ALA A 60 4.68 -0.50 7.14
CA ALA A 60 5.99 0.05 6.82
C ALA A 60 5.89 1.55 6.63
N GLY A 61 6.80 2.28 7.28
CA GLY A 61 6.89 3.73 7.15
C GLY A 61 8.02 4.13 6.23
N HIS A 62 7.92 5.34 5.69
CA HIS A 62 9.01 5.99 4.97
C HIS A 62 9.23 7.39 5.52
N THR A 63 10.49 7.78 5.62
CA THR A 63 10.87 9.11 6.12
C THR A 63 11.06 10.06 4.95
N ILE A 64 10.40 11.21 5.01
CA ILE A 64 10.56 12.33 4.10
C ILE A 64 11.15 13.49 4.89
N ILE A 65 12.12 14.17 4.31
CA ILE A 65 12.73 15.39 4.86
C ILE A 65 12.66 16.47 3.79
N ASN A 66 11.91 17.52 4.07
CA ASN A 66 11.69 18.65 3.16
C ASN A 66 11.64 19.97 3.94
N ASP A 67 11.26 21.07 3.29
CA ASP A 67 11.22 22.40 3.89
C ASP A 67 10.23 22.53 5.06
N TYR A 68 9.22 21.67 5.13
CA TYR A 68 8.28 21.62 6.26
C TYR A 68 8.86 20.91 7.48
N GLY A 69 9.88 20.04 7.30
CA GLY A 69 10.49 19.29 8.39
C GLY A 69 10.77 17.82 8.06
N ARG A 70 10.71 16.99 9.12
CA ARG A 70 10.92 15.54 9.01
C ARG A 70 9.62 14.81 9.35
N PHE A 71 9.15 13.99 8.43
CA PHE A 71 7.90 13.25 8.53
C PHE A 71 8.14 11.75 8.35
N ALA A 72 7.46 10.93 9.16
CA ALA A 72 7.38 9.50 8.95
C ALA A 72 5.94 9.17 8.51
N LEU A 73 5.77 8.87 7.21
CA LEU A 73 4.48 8.52 6.65
C LEU A 73 4.34 6.99 6.54
N HIS A 74 3.15 6.47 6.81
CA HIS A 74 2.82 5.04 6.71
C HIS A 74 1.70 4.77 5.70
N ILE A 75 0.69 5.62 5.67
CA ILE A 75 -0.48 5.50 4.78
C ILE A 75 -0.53 6.58 3.72
N LEU A 76 -0.23 7.82 4.07
CA LEU A 76 -0.27 8.92 3.11
C LEU A 76 0.75 8.71 1.97
N PRO A 77 0.37 9.02 0.72
CA PRO A 77 1.32 9.07 -0.39
C PRO A 77 2.38 10.15 -0.19
N SER A 78 3.57 9.94 -0.75
CA SER A 78 4.67 10.91 -0.64
C SER A 78 4.41 12.24 -1.36
N GLY A 79 3.47 12.30 -2.28
CA GLY A 79 3.07 13.54 -2.97
C GLY A 79 2.28 14.53 -2.11
N THR A 80 1.99 14.19 -0.86
CA THR A 80 1.19 14.98 0.09
C THR A 80 1.74 16.39 0.35
N PHE A 81 3.03 16.61 0.17
CA PHE A 81 3.69 17.90 0.42
C PHE A 81 3.56 18.88 -0.75
N TYR A 82 3.01 18.47 -1.88
CA TYR A 82 2.87 19.26 -3.10
C TYR A 82 1.41 19.60 -3.37
N PRO A 83 0.98 20.88 -3.25
CA PRO A 83 -0.42 21.27 -3.39
C PRO A 83 -1.02 20.98 -4.77
N HIS A 84 -0.19 20.90 -5.83
CA HIS A 84 -0.64 20.60 -7.19
C HIS A 84 -0.87 19.10 -7.44
N VAL A 85 -0.35 18.24 -6.55
CA VAL A 85 -0.42 16.78 -6.70
C VAL A 85 -1.74 16.25 -6.14
N THR A 86 -2.43 15.43 -6.92
CA THR A 86 -3.53 14.61 -6.39
C THR A 86 -2.97 13.30 -5.82
N ASN A 87 -3.16 13.10 -4.55
CA ASN A 87 -2.73 11.91 -3.82
C ASN A 87 -3.86 10.88 -3.79
N ILE A 88 -3.57 9.61 -4.10
CA ILE A 88 -4.60 8.57 -4.15
C ILE A 88 -4.21 7.39 -3.26
N ILE A 89 -5.14 6.97 -2.41
CA ILE A 89 -5.09 5.67 -1.75
C ILE A 89 -5.87 4.70 -2.63
N GLY A 90 -5.14 3.81 -3.30
CA GLY A 90 -5.66 2.91 -4.32
C GLY A 90 -6.36 1.67 -3.77
N ASN A 91 -6.94 0.88 -4.66
CA ASN A 91 -7.75 -0.30 -4.34
C ASN A 91 -6.98 -1.42 -3.62
N GLY A 92 -5.66 -1.46 -3.80
CA GLY A 92 -4.81 -2.51 -3.24
C GLY A 92 -4.36 -2.24 -1.81
N VAL A 93 -4.59 -1.05 -1.28
CA VAL A 93 -4.13 -0.64 0.05
C VAL A 93 -5.01 -1.27 1.16
N ALA A 94 -4.36 -1.72 2.22
CA ALA A 94 -5.00 -2.03 3.50
C ALA A 94 -5.19 -0.72 4.27
N LEU A 95 -6.38 -0.14 4.17
CA LEU A 95 -6.66 1.20 4.69
C LEU A 95 -6.88 1.18 6.20
N ASP A 96 -5.90 1.62 6.96
CA ASP A 96 -6.03 1.96 8.36
C ASP A 96 -6.52 3.43 8.47
N ILE A 97 -7.80 3.60 8.76
CA ILE A 97 -8.45 4.92 8.79
C ILE A 97 -7.90 5.77 9.94
N ILE A 98 -7.63 5.18 11.09
CA ILE A 98 -7.12 5.92 12.25
C ILE A 98 -5.72 6.43 11.98
N LYS A 99 -4.85 5.57 11.46
CA LYS A 99 -3.49 5.96 11.07
C LYS A 99 -3.49 7.07 10.02
N LEU A 100 -4.37 6.96 9.03
CA LEU A 100 -4.53 7.99 8.00
C LEU A 100 -4.89 9.34 8.62
N VAL A 101 -5.89 9.37 9.50
CA VAL A 101 -6.36 10.61 10.16
C VAL A 101 -5.28 11.17 11.09
N GLU A 102 -4.57 10.32 11.83
CA GLU A 102 -3.44 10.72 12.65
C GLU A 102 -2.33 11.38 11.82
N GLU A 103 -1.97 10.79 10.68
CA GLU A 103 -0.97 11.34 9.77
C GLU A 103 -1.41 12.68 9.16
N LEU A 104 -2.66 12.77 8.68
CA LEU A 104 -3.21 14.05 8.17
C LEU A 104 -3.13 15.16 9.22
N ARG A 105 -3.53 14.87 10.46
CA ARG A 105 -3.44 15.83 11.57
C ARG A 105 -1.98 16.19 11.89
N SER A 106 -1.10 15.20 11.88
CA SER A 106 0.31 15.41 12.17
C SER A 106 0.98 16.36 11.16
N ILE A 107 0.77 16.14 9.86
CA ILE A 107 1.37 16.98 8.83
C ILE A 107 0.77 18.39 8.81
N THR A 108 -0.57 18.51 8.95
CA THR A 108 -1.24 19.82 8.94
C THR A 108 -0.89 20.65 10.17
N SER A 109 -0.70 20.02 11.34
CA SER A 109 -0.25 20.72 12.55
C SER A 109 1.17 21.28 12.45
N GLN A 110 1.98 20.78 11.51
CA GLN A 110 3.33 21.25 11.21
C GLN A 110 3.36 22.25 10.05
N GLY A 111 2.21 22.73 9.60
CA GLY A 111 2.08 23.77 8.58
C GLY A 111 2.04 23.27 7.13
N VAL A 112 1.97 21.95 6.92
CA VAL A 112 1.71 21.40 5.57
C VAL A 112 0.26 21.71 5.21
N PRO A 113 -0.03 22.29 4.03
CA PRO A 113 -1.41 22.47 3.56
C PRO A 113 -2.16 21.14 3.50
N GLU A 114 -3.47 21.18 3.71
CA GLU A 114 -4.30 19.98 3.56
C GLU A 114 -4.13 19.41 2.15
N PRO A 115 -3.73 18.12 2.02
CA PRO A 115 -3.40 17.56 0.73
C PRO A 115 -4.67 17.31 -0.11
N ASN A 116 -4.53 17.45 -1.43
CA ASN A 116 -5.54 16.97 -2.36
C ASN A 116 -5.51 15.43 -2.36
N LEU A 117 -6.41 14.81 -1.60
CA LEU A 117 -6.46 13.37 -1.34
C LEU A 117 -7.73 12.73 -1.87
N ILE A 118 -7.60 11.59 -2.52
CA ILE A 118 -8.71 10.71 -2.91
C ILE A 118 -8.49 9.33 -2.30
N ILE A 119 -9.43 8.87 -1.51
CA ILE A 119 -9.50 7.49 -1.04
C ILE A 119 -10.41 6.72 -1.98
N SER A 120 -9.89 5.67 -2.60
CA SER A 120 -10.71 4.84 -3.47
C SER A 120 -11.89 4.22 -2.69
N GLU A 121 -13.09 4.39 -3.22
CA GLU A 121 -14.28 3.71 -2.70
C GLU A 121 -14.16 2.17 -2.69
N ARG A 122 -13.23 1.63 -3.51
CA ARG A 122 -12.94 0.19 -3.63
C ARG A 122 -11.81 -0.28 -2.72
N ALA A 123 -11.09 0.61 -2.06
CA ALA A 123 -10.13 0.22 -1.03
C ALA A 123 -10.86 -0.54 0.08
N GLN A 124 -10.15 -1.47 0.73
CA GLN A 124 -10.72 -2.20 1.85
C GLN A 124 -10.15 -1.67 3.17
N ILE A 125 -10.98 -1.74 4.20
CA ILE A 125 -10.67 -1.20 5.52
C ILE A 125 -9.92 -2.27 6.31
N LEU A 126 -8.79 -1.88 6.88
CA LEU A 126 -8.10 -2.68 7.89
C LEU A 126 -8.89 -2.53 9.19
N MET A 127 -9.61 -3.60 9.52
CA MET A 127 -10.49 -3.64 10.68
C MET A 127 -9.71 -3.84 11.99
N PRO A 128 -10.18 -3.33 13.12
CA PRO A 128 -9.51 -3.52 14.42
C PRO A 128 -9.24 -4.99 14.75
N TYR A 129 -10.14 -5.89 14.37
CA TYR A 129 -9.96 -7.31 14.61
C TYR A 129 -8.83 -7.95 13.79
N HIS A 130 -8.38 -7.34 12.68
CA HIS A 130 -7.21 -7.83 11.95
C HIS A 130 -5.93 -7.64 12.80
N VAL A 131 -5.81 -6.52 13.49
CA VAL A 131 -4.67 -6.25 14.39
C VAL A 131 -4.67 -7.22 15.57
N LEU A 132 -5.85 -7.47 16.14
CA LEU A 132 -6.00 -8.45 17.23
C LEU A 132 -5.63 -9.85 16.74
N GLN A 133 -6.14 -10.27 15.59
CA GLN A 133 -5.86 -11.57 15.01
C GLN A 133 -4.37 -11.77 14.75
N ASP A 134 -3.70 -10.80 14.13
CA ASP A 134 -2.26 -10.82 13.83
C ASP A 134 -1.44 -11.01 15.12
N SER A 135 -1.85 -10.36 16.20
CA SER A 135 -1.22 -10.49 17.51
C SER A 135 -1.46 -11.87 18.15
N TYR A 136 -2.68 -12.41 18.00
CA TYR A 136 -3.04 -13.72 18.57
C TYR A 136 -2.38 -14.88 17.80
N GLU A 137 -2.22 -14.74 16.48
CA GLU A 137 -1.49 -15.70 15.65
C GLU A 137 -0.01 -15.78 16.05
N GLU A 138 0.65 -14.64 16.23
CA GLU A 138 2.04 -14.60 16.72
C GLU A 138 2.17 -15.21 18.13
N GLU A 139 1.21 -14.93 19.02
CA GLU A 139 1.17 -15.52 20.37
C GLU A 139 1.00 -17.05 20.30
N LEU A 140 0.08 -17.54 19.43
CA LEU A 140 -0.15 -18.97 19.24
C LEU A 140 1.08 -19.71 18.69
N LEU A 141 1.81 -19.08 17.78
CA LEU A 141 3.03 -19.63 17.19
C LEU A 141 4.20 -19.68 18.21
N GLY A 142 4.20 -18.81 19.20
CA GLY A 142 5.22 -18.78 20.25
C GLY A 142 6.64 -18.73 19.69
N GLY A 143 7.46 -19.73 19.99
CA GLY A 143 8.86 -19.81 19.51
C GLY A 143 9.02 -20.00 17.99
N LYS A 144 7.92 -20.22 17.26
CA LYS A 144 7.87 -20.32 15.79
C LYS A 144 7.28 -19.07 15.13
N ALA A 145 7.11 -17.99 15.89
CA ALA A 145 6.56 -16.74 15.41
C ALA A 145 7.44 -16.15 14.28
N PHE A 146 6.78 -15.57 13.27
CA PHE A 146 7.49 -14.96 12.14
C PHE A 146 8.13 -13.61 12.46
N GLY A 147 7.79 -13.00 13.62
CA GLY A 147 8.22 -11.65 13.96
C GLY A 147 7.51 -10.60 13.12
N CYS A 148 6.20 -10.75 12.90
CA CYS A 148 5.40 -9.80 12.14
C CYS A 148 5.27 -8.45 12.87
N THR A 149 4.84 -7.42 12.15
CA THR A 149 4.66 -6.07 12.69
C THR A 149 3.43 -5.94 13.59
N LYS A 150 2.61 -6.98 13.71
CA LYS A 150 1.33 -7.00 14.43
C LYS A 150 0.39 -5.88 14.01
N SER A 151 0.45 -5.50 12.74
CA SER A 151 -0.35 -4.43 12.14
C SER A 151 -1.57 -4.93 11.36
N GLY A 152 -1.88 -6.24 11.44
CA GLY A 152 -3.08 -6.83 10.87
C GLY A 152 -3.03 -7.08 9.37
N ILE A 153 -1.86 -7.00 8.73
CA ILE A 153 -1.73 -7.06 7.27
C ILE A 153 -2.06 -8.47 6.72
N ALA A 154 -1.52 -9.52 7.33
CA ALA A 154 -1.78 -10.89 6.88
C ALA A 154 -3.26 -11.27 7.04
N PRO A 155 -3.92 -11.08 8.19
CA PRO A 155 -5.35 -11.30 8.33
C PRO A 155 -6.21 -10.44 7.40
N PHE A 156 -5.81 -9.20 7.15
CA PHE A 156 -6.51 -8.32 6.20
C PHE A 156 -6.51 -8.87 4.78
N TYR A 157 -5.35 -9.25 4.24
CA TYR A 157 -5.27 -9.80 2.88
C TYR A 157 -5.92 -11.17 2.79
N SER A 158 -5.86 -12.00 3.85
CA SER A 158 -6.64 -13.23 3.95
C SER A 158 -8.14 -12.97 3.76
N ASP A 159 -8.70 -12.03 4.49
CA ASP A 159 -10.11 -11.67 4.40
C ASP A 159 -10.49 -11.07 3.05
N LYS A 160 -9.60 -10.26 2.47
CA LYS A 160 -9.79 -9.69 1.14
C LYS A 160 -10.00 -10.78 0.09
N TYR A 161 -9.14 -11.79 0.07
CA TYR A 161 -9.22 -12.88 -0.91
C TYR A 161 -10.27 -13.94 -0.54
N ALA A 162 -10.59 -14.09 0.75
CA ALA A 162 -11.73 -14.87 1.22
C ALA A 162 -13.08 -14.18 0.95
N LYS A 163 -13.07 -12.90 0.51
CA LYS A 163 -14.25 -12.07 0.19
C LYS A 163 -15.11 -11.74 1.42
N THR A 164 -14.49 -11.68 2.58
CA THR A 164 -15.10 -11.28 3.86
C THR A 164 -14.73 -9.86 4.27
N GLY A 165 -13.81 -9.22 3.53
CA GLY A 165 -13.39 -7.84 3.80
C GLY A 165 -14.49 -6.81 3.54
N ILE A 166 -14.32 -5.62 4.13
CA ILE A 166 -15.25 -4.49 4.05
C ILE A 166 -14.60 -3.40 3.20
N GLN A 167 -15.29 -2.94 2.15
CA GLN A 167 -14.82 -1.85 1.29
C GLN A 167 -15.26 -0.49 1.84
N VAL A 168 -14.55 0.57 1.45
CA VAL A 168 -14.90 1.95 1.83
C VAL A 168 -16.32 2.30 1.38
N CYS A 169 -16.75 1.88 0.18
CA CYS A 169 -18.11 2.12 -0.28
C CYS A 169 -19.19 1.46 0.60
N ASP A 170 -18.89 0.38 1.31
CA ASP A 170 -19.84 -0.29 2.20
C ASP A 170 -20.21 0.60 3.40
N LEU A 171 -19.34 1.53 3.82
CA LEU A 171 -19.64 2.49 4.89
C LEU A 171 -20.83 3.41 4.59
N TYR A 172 -21.16 3.59 3.30
CA TYR A 172 -22.22 4.50 2.83
C TYR A 172 -23.54 3.78 2.52
N ASP A 173 -23.62 2.48 2.82
CA ASP A 173 -24.82 1.66 2.73
C ASP A 173 -24.94 0.88 4.05
N GLU A 174 -25.73 1.40 4.98
CA GLU A 174 -25.83 0.87 6.35
C GLU A 174 -26.36 -0.57 6.39
N THR A 175 -27.27 -0.94 5.48
CA THR A 175 -27.77 -2.31 5.38
C THR A 175 -26.65 -3.27 4.97
N ARG A 176 -25.93 -2.92 3.92
CA ARG A 176 -24.80 -3.70 3.43
C ARG A 176 -23.66 -3.77 4.43
N LEU A 177 -23.34 -2.67 5.08
CA LEU A 177 -22.31 -2.62 6.13
C LEU A 177 -22.66 -3.60 7.26
N ARG A 178 -23.93 -3.58 7.70
CA ARG A 178 -24.39 -4.47 8.77
C ARG A 178 -24.27 -5.94 8.37
N GLU A 179 -24.78 -6.31 7.20
CA GLU A 179 -24.70 -7.69 6.70
C GLU A 179 -23.27 -8.20 6.56
N ARG A 180 -22.34 -7.32 6.13
CA ARG A 180 -20.93 -7.68 5.99
C ARG A 180 -20.23 -7.82 7.33
N LEU A 181 -20.52 -6.92 8.29
CA LEU A 181 -19.98 -6.99 9.65
C LEU A 181 -20.46 -8.25 10.36
N ASP A 182 -21.76 -8.55 10.33
CA ASP A 182 -22.31 -9.76 10.96
C ASP A 182 -21.60 -11.01 10.44
N ARG A 183 -21.48 -11.15 9.11
CA ARG A 183 -20.78 -12.28 8.48
C ARG A 183 -19.31 -12.37 8.89
N ALA A 184 -18.59 -11.25 8.92
CA ALA A 184 -17.17 -11.23 9.27
C ALA A 184 -16.98 -11.56 10.76
N VAL A 185 -17.78 -10.96 11.63
CA VAL A 185 -17.70 -11.15 13.09
C VAL A 185 -18.05 -12.57 13.49
N ASP A 186 -19.04 -13.19 12.86
CA ASP A 186 -19.39 -14.60 13.13
C ASP A 186 -18.19 -15.52 12.91
N VAL A 187 -17.50 -15.38 11.78
CA VAL A 187 -16.30 -16.19 11.48
C VAL A 187 -15.16 -15.87 12.45
N LYS A 188 -14.91 -14.57 12.69
CA LYS A 188 -13.82 -14.15 13.61
C LYS A 188 -14.07 -14.62 15.03
N ASN A 189 -15.31 -14.60 15.51
CA ASN A 189 -15.65 -15.05 16.85
C ASN A 189 -15.40 -16.55 17.05
N VAL A 190 -15.60 -17.37 16.01
CA VAL A 190 -15.22 -18.79 16.06
C VAL A 190 -13.70 -18.93 16.27
N LEU A 191 -12.90 -18.19 15.52
CA LEU A 191 -11.43 -18.21 15.67
C LEU A 191 -10.99 -17.68 17.02
N PHE A 192 -11.54 -16.56 17.45
CA PHE A 192 -11.16 -15.91 18.71
C PHE A 192 -11.48 -16.79 19.92
N GLU A 193 -12.69 -17.33 19.98
CA GLU A 193 -13.12 -18.15 21.11
C GLU A 193 -12.45 -19.52 21.14
N HIS A 194 -12.46 -20.23 20.01
CA HIS A 194 -12.08 -21.65 20.00
C HIS A 194 -10.63 -21.92 19.63
N LEU A 195 -9.99 -21.06 18.84
CA LEU A 195 -8.59 -21.23 18.44
C LEU A 195 -7.65 -20.42 19.34
N TYR A 196 -7.94 -19.14 19.53
CA TYR A 196 -7.05 -18.25 20.27
C TYR A 196 -7.41 -18.16 21.77
N HIS A 197 -8.57 -18.66 22.20
CA HIS A 197 -9.09 -18.52 23.57
C HIS A 197 -9.13 -17.07 24.05
N LYS A 198 -9.61 -16.20 23.19
CA LYS A 198 -9.74 -14.76 23.40
C LYS A 198 -11.21 -14.32 23.41
N PRO A 199 -11.53 -13.14 23.97
CA PRO A 199 -12.88 -12.61 23.99
C PRO A 199 -13.48 -12.45 22.59
N LYS A 200 -14.80 -12.63 22.50
CA LYS A 200 -15.57 -12.35 21.28
C LYS A 200 -15.58 -10.86 20.96
N LEU A 201 -15.70 -10.56 19.69
CA LEU A 201 -15.94 -9.22 19.16
C LEU A 201 -17.40 -8.83 19.39
N ASP A 202 -17.61 -7.56 19.71
CA ASP A 202 -18.95 -6.96 19.78
C ASP A 202 -19.25 -6.29 18.42
N VAL A 203 -20.24 -6.81 17.71
CA VAL A 203 -20.62 -6.31 16.39
C VAL A 203 -21.23 -4.91 16.44
N GLU A 204 -21.95 -4.56 17.53
CA GLU A 204 -22.56 -3.24 17.70
C GLU A 204 -21.47 -2.17 17.92
N GLN A 205 -20.46 -2.50 18.71
CA GLN A 205 -19.33 -1.63 18.90
C GLN A 205 -18.58 -1.39 17.58
N LEU A 206 -18.32 -2.45 16.81
CA LEU A 206 -17.66 -2.34 15.51
C LEU A 206 -18.51 -1.54 14.50
N TYR A 207 -19.82 -1.74 14.49
CA TYR A 207 -20.72 -1.00 13.62
C TYR A 207 -20.69 0.51 13.94
N SER A 208 -20.81 0.85 15.21
CA SER A 208 -20.73 2.25 15.67
C SER A 208 -19.39 2.89 15.28
N GLN A 209 -18.30 2.15 15.45
CA GLN A 209 -16.96 2.61 15.06
C GLN A 209 -16.85 2.83 13.56
N MET A 210 -17.45 1.98 12.73
CA MET A 210 -17.44 2.15 11.28
C MET A 210 -18.23 3.40 10.84
N LEU A 211 -19.30 3.74 11.52
CA LEU A 211 -20.03 4.99 11.28
C LEU A 211 -19.18 6.22 11.63
N GLU A 212 -18.42 6.19 12.72
CA GLU A 212 -17.46 7.24 13.05
C GLU A 212 -16.36 7.34 11.98
N TYR A 213 -15.79 6.22 11.55
CA TYR A 213 -14.78 6.18 10.50
C TYR A 213 -15.29 6.76 9.17
N ARG A 214 -16.55 6.47 8.82
CA ARG A 214 -17.21 7.06 7.66
C ARG A 214 -17.13 8.59 7.67
N GLU A 215 -17.45 9.21 8.79
CA GLU A 215 -17.45 10.67 8.89
C GLU A 215 -16.01 11.24 8.81
N LEU A 216 -15.03 10.58 9.40
CA LEU A 216 -13.64 11.02 9.36
C LEU A 216 -13.06 11.07 7.94
N ILE A 217 -13.43 10.11 7.08
CA ILE A 217 -12.88 10.02 5.71
C ILE A 217 -13.81 10.55 4.64
N ARG A 218 -15.04 10.92 4.98
CA ARG A 218 -16.06 11.39 4.02
C ARG A 218 -15.55 12.43 3.02
N PRO A 219 -14.76 13.45 3.41
CA PRO A 219 -14.28 14.46 2.48
C PRO A 219 -13.35 13.92 1.37
N TYR A 220 -12.75 12.78 1.60
CA TYR A 220 -11.69 12.23 0.74
C TYR A 220 -12.16 11.07 -0.13
N VAL A 221 -13.32 10.46 0.16
CA VAL A 221 -13.78 9.27 -0.56
C VAL A 221 -14.28 9.63 -1.96
N GLY A 222 -13.80 8.91 -2.98
CA GLY A 222 -14.17 9.18 -4.35
C GLY A 222 -13.91 8.05 -5.33
N ASP A 223 -14.40 8.24 -6.57
CA ASP A 223 -14.15 7.36 -7.71
C ASP A 223 -12.72 7.52 -8.22
N ALA A 224 -11.76 6.86 -7.54
CA ALA A 224 -10.35 6.87 -7.93
C ALA A 224 -10.13 6.20 -9.30
N VAL A 225 -10.93 5.19 -9.67
CA VAL A 225 -10.84 4.50 -10.96
C VAL A 225 -11.15 5.46 -12.10
N GLY A 226 -12.32 6.12 -12.04
CA GLY A 226 -12.73 7.09 -13.06
C GLY A 226 -11.79 8.30 -13.08
N PHE A 227 -11.31 8.76 -11.93
CA PHE A 227 -10.33 9.84 -11.86
C PHE A 227 -9.04 9.48 -12.61
N LEU A 228 -8.43 8.34 -12.32
CA LEU A 228 -7.18 7.89 -12.97
C LEU A 228 -7.34 7.75 -14.48
N HIS A 229 -8.46 7.17 -14.93
CA HIS A 229 -8.74 7.04 -16.38
C HIS A 229 -8.92 8.40 -17.06
N ARG A 230 -9.53 9.38 -16.40
CA ARG A 230 -9.62 10.76 -16.92
C ARG A 230 -8.25 11.44 -16.92
N ALA A 231 -7.47 11.29 -15.84
CA ALA A 231 -6.14 11.86 -15.73
C ALA A 231 -5.21 11.37 -16.88
N LEU A 232 -5.17 10.05 -17.11
CA LEU A 232 -4.38 9.46 -18.20
C LEU A 232 -4.83 9.96 -19.58
N ARG A 233 -6.15 10.00 -19.85
CA ARG A 233 -6.66 10.56 -21.13
C ARG A 233 -6.37 12.03 -21.28
N GLY A 234 -6.26 12.76 -20.18
CA GLY A 234 -5.88 14.18 -20.15
C GLY A 234 -4.37 14.42 -20.22
N GLY A 235 -3.57 13.37 -20.38
CA GLY A 235 -2.13 13.51 -20.49
C GLY A 235 -1.40 13.80 -19.16
N LYS A 236 -2.03 13.45 -18.02
CA LYS A 236 -1.45 13.66 -16.68
C LYS A 236 -0.41 12.62 -16.34
N THR A 237 0.65 13.04 -15.66
CA THR A 237 1.69 12.16 -15.13
C THR A 237 1.25 11.47 -13.84
N VAL A 238 1.38 10.15 -13.79
CA VAL A 238 0.99 9.33 -12.64
C VAL A 238 2.19 8.57 -12.09
N LEU A 239 2.42 8.70 -10.80
CA LEU A 239 3.46 8.00 -10.08
C LEU A 239 2.83 6.93 -9.18
N LEU A 240 3.17 5.67 -9.42
CA LEU A 240 2.73 4.54 -8.59
C LEU A 240 3.75 4.31 -7.49
N GLU A 241 3.39 4.54 -6.26
CA GLU A 241 4.24 4.39 -5.10
C GLU A 241 4.05 3.01 -4.47
N GLY A 242 5.09 2.16 -4.58
CA GLY A 242 5.15 0.85 -3.95
C GLY A 242 5.65 0.91 -2.52
N GLN A 243 5.29 -0.12 -1.76
CA GLN A 243 5.74 -0.35 -0.39
C GLN A 243 6.48 -1.69 -0.31
N LEU A 244 7.45 -1.79 0.61
CA LEU A 244 8.34 -2.93 0.72
C LEU A 244 9.17 -3.17 -0.57
N GLY A 245 9.74 -4.36 -0.74
CA GLY A 245 10.62 -4.67 -1.88
C GLY A 245 10.35 -6.05 -2.46
N ALA A 246 10.96 -6.33 -3.60
CA ALA A 246 10.74 -7.56 -4.38
C ALA A 246 10.99 -8.85 -3.58
N MET A 247 11.98 -8.82 -2.67
CA MET A 247 12.30 -9.97 -1.82
C MET A 247 11.22 -10.26 -0.76
N LYS A 248 10.29 -9.35 -0.55
CA LYS A 248 9.13 -9.50 0.35
C LYS A 248 7.83 -9.82 -0.40
N ASP A 249 7.85 -9.95 -1.72
CA ASP A 249 6.65 -10.31 -2.49
C ASP A 249 6.20 -11.74 -2.15
N PRO A 250 4.89 -12.01 -1.98
CA PRO A 250 4.41 -13.33 -1.59
C PRO A 250 4.67 -14.42 -2.63
N ASP A 251 4.76 -14.07 -3.92
CA ASP A 251 4.96 -15.05 -5.00
C ASP A 251 6.41 -15.14 -5.46
N LEU A 252 7.16 -14.03 -5.46
CA LEU A 252 8.53 -13.97 -5.99
C LEU A 252 9.59 -13.73 -4.91
N GLY A 253 9.18 -13.40 -3.69
CA GLY A 253 10.08 -13.17 -2.56
C GLY A 253 10.54 -14.45 -1.86
N ILE A 254 11.17 -14.29 -0.71
CA ILE A 254 11.67 -15.39 0.12
C ILE A 254 10.56 -15.89 1.05
N PHE A 255 9.62 -16.64 0.51
CA PHE A 255 8.54 -17.25 1.28
C PHE A 255 9.09 -18.25 2.33
N PRO A 256 8.58 -18.27 3.58
CA PRO A 256 7.43 -17.51 4.09
C PRO A 256 7.77 -16.12 4.69
N MET A 257 9.01 -15.66 4.63
CA MET A 257 9.47 -14.38 5.21
C MET A 257 9.08 -13.18 4.31
N THR A 258 7.86 -13.19 3.80
CA THR A 258 7.29 -12.19 2.90
C THR A 258 6.27 -11.30 3.59
N THR A 259 5.79 -10.26 2.90
CA THR A 259 4.55 -9.57 3.26
C THR A 259 3.37 -10.22 2.54
N SER A 260 2.15 -9.90 2.93
CA SER A 260 0.94 -10.45 2.30
C SER A 260 0.43 -9.63 1.11
N SER A 261 1.09 -8.53 0.76
CA SER A 261 0.76 -7.71 -0.41
C SER A 261 1.79 -7.90 -1.52
N HIS A 262 1.34 -7.84 -2.78
CA HIS A 262 2.26 -7.84 -3.92
C HIS A 262 3.05 -6.54 -4.01
N THR A 263 4.37 -6.64 -4.02
CA THR A 263 5.29 -5.49 -3.97
C THR A 263 5.81 -5.05 -5.33
N LEU A 264 5.52 -5.81 -6.37
CA LEU A 264 6.02 -5.59 -7.72
C LEU A 264 5.18 -4.58 -8.50
N ALA A 265 5.79 -3.93 -9.50
CA ALA A 265 5.14 -2.92 -10.35
C ALA A 265 3.90 -3.47 -11.09
N GLY A 266 3.88 -4.74 -11.44
CA GLY A 266 2.72 -5.38 -12.10
C GLY A 266 1.44 -5.28 -11.29
N PHE A 267 1.49 -5.37 -9.95
CA PHE A 267 0.33 -5.17 -9.10
C PHE A 267 -0.14 -3.70 -9.06
N GLY A 268 0.74 -2.75 -9.40
CA GLY A 268 0.38 -1.35 -9.53
C GLY A 268 -0.80 -1.13 -10.48
N CYS A 269 -0.90 -1.92 -11.55
CA CYS A 269 -2.00 -1.85 -12.50
C CYS A 269 -3.35 -2.32 -11.90
N VAL A 270 -3.33 -3.15 -10.86
CA VAL A 270 -4.51 -3.62 -10.14
C VAL A 270 -4.84 -2.70 -8.98
N GLY A 271 -3.82 -2.39 -8.19
CA GLY A 271 -3.99 -1.58 -6.98
C GLY A 271 -4.29 -0.11 -7.26
N ALA A 272 -3.83 0.41 -8.39
CA ALA A 272 -4.11 1.76 -8.90
C ALA A 272 -4.78 1.71 -10.28
N PRO A 273 -5.85 1.02 -10.49
CA PRO A 273 -6.48 0.53 -11.74
C PRO A 273 -6.09 1.31 -13.01
N VAL A 274 -4.84 1.16 -13.44
CA VAL A 274 -4.30 1.73 -14.67
C VAL A 274 -4.02 0.60 -15.67
N PRO A 275 -4.17 0.83 -16.99
CA PRO A 275 -3.84 -0.18 -17.99
C PRO A 275 -2.35 -0.57 -17.90
N PRO A 276 -1.98 -1.87 -17.98
CA PRO A 276 -0.57 -2.27 -17.98
C PRO A 276 0.25 -1.62 -19.10
N THR A 277 -0.38 -1.33 -20.23
CA THR A 277 0.23 -0.65 -21.36
C THR A 277 0.50 0.84 -21.12
N ALA A 278 -0.03 1.42 -20.06
CA ALA A 278 0.25 2.81 -19.68
C ALA A 278 1.52 2.95 -18.84
N VAL A 279 2.01 1.86 -18.25
CA VAL A 279 3.25 1.89 -17.45
C VAL A 279 4.42 1.95 -18.41
N GLU A 280 5.09 3.10 -18.44
CA GLU A 280 6.22 3.37 -19.33
C GLU A 280 7.55 2.96 -18.68
N ASP A 281 7.63 3.20 -17.35
CA ASP A 281 8.90 3.08 -16.64
C ASP A 281 8.70 2.43 -15.27
N VAL A 282 9.65 1.58 -14.89
CA VAL A 282 9.71 0.94 -13.57
C VAL A 282 11.01 1.32 -12.90
N ILE A 283 10.92 2.23 -11.94
CA ILE A 283 12.05 2.69 -11.15
C ILE A 283 12.25 1.73 -9.98
N CYS A 284 13.29 0.91 -10.09
CA CYS A 284 13.64 -0.05 -9.06
C CYS A 284 14.68 0.56 -8.10
N VAL A 285 14.26 0.88 -6.88
CA VAL A 285 15.15 1.50 -5.89
C VAL A 285 15.90 0.40 -5.14
N THR A 286 17.21 0.58 -4.97
CA THR A 286 18.07 -0.33 -4.23
C THR A 286 18.89 0.42 -3.18
N LYS A 287 19.33 -0.28 -2.14
CA LYS A 287 20.30 0.22 -1.15
C LYS A 287 21.71 -0.18 -1.51
N ALA A 288 22.68 0.62 -1.07
CA ALA A 288 24.10 0.27 -1.17
C ALA A 288 24.47 -0.93 -0.25
N TYR A 289 23.68 -1.17 0.79
CA TYR A 289 23.75 -2.34 1.66
C TYR A 289 22.34 -2.83 1.97
N SER A 290 22.17 -4.12 2.23
CA SER A 290 20.87 -4.67 2.56
C SER A 290 20.56 -4.49 4.04
N SER A 291 19.32 -4.15 4.36
CA SER A 291 18.77 -4.25 5.70
C SER A 291 17.39 -4.92 5.64
N CYS A 292 17.06 -5.66 6.68
CA CYS A 292 15.85 -6.45 6.70
C CYS A 292 15.26 -6.53 8.11
N VAL A 293 13.95 -6.41 8.20
CA VAL A 293 13.18 -6.72 9.41
C VAL A 293 12.70 -8.16 9.32
N GLY A 294 12.94 -8.96 10.34
CA GLY A 294 12.51 -10.36 10.38
C GLY A 294 12.86 -11.06 11.70
N SER A 295 12.50 -12.33 11.81
CA SER A 295 12.78 -13.15 12.98
C SER A 295 14.29 -13.36 13.16
N GLN A 296 14.75 -13.25 14.41
CA GLN A 296 16.12 -13.57 14.78
C GLN A 296 16.38 -15.09 14.82
N THR A 297 15.34 -15.90 14.87
CA THR A 297 15.44 -17.35 15.02
C THR A 297 15.75 -18.09 13.71
N GLU A 298 15.34 -17.54 12.58
CA GLU A 298 15.69 -18.02 11.24
C GLU A 298 16.02 -16.84 10.34
N PRO A 299 17.20 -16.23 10.48
CA PRO A 299 17.59 -15.10 9.64
C PRO A 299 17.75 -15.60 8.19
N PHE A 300 16.94 -15.06 7.30
CA PHE A 300 17.01 -15.33 5.85
C PHE A 300 18.08 -14.51 5.15
N VAL A 301 18.80 -13.67 5.89
CA VAL A 301 20.02 -12.99 5.48
C VAL A 301 21.08 -13.14 6.56
N SER A 302 22.34 -13.26 6.14
CA SER A 302 23.45 -13.26 7.08
C SER A 302 23.67 -11.84 7.61
N GLU A 303 23.65 -11.67 8.92
CA GLU A 303 23.97 -10.38 9.53
C GLU A 303 25.47 -10.08 9.38
N LEU A 304 25.78 -8.85 8.96
CA LEU A 304 27.14 -8.35 8.94
C LEU A 304 27.57 -8.02 10.38
N THR A 305 28.49 -8.80 10.93
CA THR A 305 28.98 -8.70 12.30
C THR A 305 30.44 -8.27 12.33
N GLY A 306 30.94 -7.94 13.55
CA GLY A 306 32.33 -7.52 13.75
C GLY A 306 32.57 -6.05 13.32
N PRO A 307 33.86 -5.66 13.12
CA PRO A 307 34.24 -4.26 12.90
C PRO A 307 33.55 -3.58 11.73
N GLU A 308 33.26 -4.32 10.65
CA GLU A 308 32.57 -3.78 9.47
C GLU A 308 31.09 -3.51 9.78
N GLY A 309 30.41 -4.43 10.48
CA GLY A 309 29.04 -4.25 10.92
C GLY A 309 28.89 -3.11 11.93
N ASP A 310 29.85 -2.98 12.86
CA ASP A 310 29.87 -1.90 13.84
C ASP A 310 30.07 -0.54 13.18
N GLU A 311 30.96 -0.45 12.19
CA GLU A 311 31.18 0.79 11.43
C GLU A 311 29.94 1.16 10.60
N LEU A 312 29.28 0.20 9.97
CA LEU A 312 28.03 0.43 9.22
C LEU A 312 26.93 0.94 10.16
N ARG A 313 26.79 0.33 11.34
CA ARG A 313 25.83 0.74 12.37
C ARG A 313 26.12 2.15 12.86
N ARG A 314 27.39 2.48 13.12
CA ARG A 314 27.83 3.81 13.54
C ARG A 314 27.50 4.87 12.48
N ARG A 315 27.74 4.60 11.20
CA ARG A 315 27.38 5.50 10.09
C ARG A 315 25.87 5.66 9.93
N GLY A 316 25.10 4.62 10.23
CA GLY A 316 23.63 4.65 10.23
C GLY A 316 22.99 5.29 11.46
N GLY A 317 23.81 5.81 12.43
CA GLY A 317 23.33 6.53 13.61
C GLY A 317 23.02 5.66 14.82
N ASP A 318 23.87 4.70 15.13
CA ASP A 318 23.90 3.82 16.34
C ASP A 318 22.65 2.99 16.66
N LYS A 319 21.48 3.35 16.16
CA LYS A 319 20.21 2.66 16.46
C LYS A 319 19.83 1.63 15.39
N GLY A 320 20.64 1.51 14.33
CA GLY A 320 20.22 0.81 13.13
C GLY A 320 18.98 1.45 12.49
N GLU A 321 18.64 1.06 11.30
CA GLU A 321 17.37 1.48 10.69
C GLU A 321 16.24 0.68 11.32
N PHE A 322 15.46 1.31 12.21
CA PHE A 322 14.24 0.75 12.82
C PHE A 322 14.41 -0.63 13.52
N GLY A 323 15.60 -0.93 14.04
CA GLY A 323 15.89 -2.24 14.64
C GLY A 323 16.04 -3.37 13.61
N ALA A 324 16.24 -3.03 12.33
CA ALA A 324 16.45 -4.00 11.27
C ALA A 324 17.83 -4.65 11.37
N THR A 325 17.88 -5.95 11.11
CA THR A 325 19.14 -6.68 10.93
C THR A 325 19.84 -6.15 9.68
N THR A 326 21.09 -5.73 9.83
CA THR A 326 21.91 -5.25 8.72
C THR A 326 22.73 -6.42 8.16
N GLY A 327 22.38 -6.81 6.97
CA GLY A 327 23.05 -7.91 6.29
C GLY A 327 23.95 -7.46 5.15
#